data_83c373fcb3afe03b0ea5e3e89c06088f
#
_entry.id   83c373fcb3afe03b0ea5e3e89c06088f
#
_cell.length_a   1.000
_cell.length_b   1.000
_cell.length_c   1.000
_cell.angle_alpha   90.00
_cell.angle_beta   90.00
_cell.angle_gamma   90.00
#
_symmetry.space_group_name_H-M   'P 1'
#
loop_
_entity.id
_entity.type
_entity.pdbx_description
1 polymer ?
#
loop_
_entity_poly.entity_id
_entity_poly.type
_entity_poly.pdbx_seq_one_letter_code
_entity_poly.pdbx_strand_id
1 'polypeptide(L)'
;MDIEWMSADRMSVEYIKRVDEFLKFSLDHAKDPNYICYPCSKCGNMKKMTATIIKEHLYFHGIDKSYKIWYWHDEELHVTPDPPMVNEDRNYRQLDREDNLDEMIDDAYYESEVDPVKFENLLNDAEKPIYSGCTKFSKLSALLRLYNIKAKNGWSDKSFTELLVFLKDLLPEENEMPVSFYKAKKTMCSIGLQYEKIHACPNDCVLYRNSLVDVNSCPTCGVSRWQKKRNLEEVKEGVPAKVLWYIPPIPRLIRFYRNVDHAKNLTWHANERIKDGRLRHPADSPVWKTVDLEWPSFANEPRNIRLALSTDGINPHTSLSSKYSCWSIMLVIYNLPPWLCMKRKFTLLTLLISGPKQPSNDIDVYLAPLIDDLKTLWNEGVRAYDAYRKEEFTLRAVLLWTINDFPAYGNLSGYSVKEYKACPICEEKTFSQYLKHSRKVCYMGHRKFLPRRHYFRTWKNAFNGEQEFGLAPAPLTGNQVLNKVYVIQFKVGKPIVCPIKKKKGRGKSVGKDKTEVSLTSADESTSPWKKKSIFFELEYWEKLLLRHNLDVMHIEKNVCDSLIGTLLNIPSKSKDGIKARKDLAALGLRKKLALIEHFYRQLVTHSVRMRKKNFAIVYTILKFQKGILQT
;
A
#
# COMPACT_ATOMS: atom_id res chain seq x y z
N MET A 1 25.46 -7.24 -30.88
CA MET A 1 25.90 -8.60 -31.36
C MET A 1 24.68 -9.36 -31.88
N ASP A 2 24.87 -10.26 -32.88
CA ASP A 2 23.76 -11.10 -33.39
C ASP A 2 23.26 -12.02 -32.28
N ILE A 3 21.95 -12.11 -32.09
CA ILE A 3 21.29 -12.88 -31.01
C ILE A 3 20.44 -14.07 -31.51
N GLU A 4 20.33 -14.26 -32.84
CA GLU A 4 19.48 -15.29 -33.42
C GLU A 4 19.96 -16.70 -33.07
N TRP A 5 21.28 -16.89 -32.92
CA TRP A 5 21.89 -18.16 -32.53
C TRP A 5 21.46 -18.66 -31.13
N MET A 6 20.99 -17.80 -30.25
CA MET A 6 20.48 -18.21 -28.93
C MET A 6 19.28 -19.15 -29.02
N SER A 7 18.64 -19.19 -30.19
CA SER A 7 17.52 -20.08 -30.48
C SER A 7 17.92 -21.35 -31.27
N ALA A 8 19.18 -21.44 -31.73
CA ALA A 8 19.69 -22.59 -32.45
C ALA A 8 19.75 -23.86 -31.59
N ASP A 9 19.80 -25.01 -32.23
CA ASP A 9 20.02 -26.29 -31.54
C ASP A 9 21.38 -26.28 -30.83
N ARG A 10 21.38 -26.59 -29.55
CA ARG A 10 22.57 -26.61 -28.68
C ARG A 10 23.69 -27.57 -29.15
N MET A 11 23.34 -28.57 -29.94
CA MET A 11 24.27 -29.51 -30.55
C MET A 11 24.77 -29.05 -31.94
N SER A 12 24.26 -27.91 -32.45
CA SER A 12 24.71 -27.39 -33.74
C SER A 12 26.09 -26.76 -33.66
N VAL A 13 26.84 -26.87 -34.76
CA VAL A 13 28.17 -26.24 -34.88
C VAL A 13 28.09 -24.73 -34.72
N GLU A 14 26.99 -24.13 -35.16
CA GLU A 14 26.71 -22.70 -35.03
C GLU A 14 26.59 -22.26 -33.56
N TYR A 15 25.78 -22.99 -32.75
CA TYR A 15 25.61 -22.70 -31.33
C TYR A 15 26.95 -22.83 -30.58
N ILE A 16 27.72 -23.86 -30.84
CA ILE A 16 29.02 -24.11 -30.22
C ILE A 16 29.98 -22.96 -30.50
N LYS A 17 30.09 -22.57 -31.79
CA LYS A 17 30.94 -21.44 -32.20
C LYS A 17 30.56 -20.13 -31.54
N ARG A 18 29.25 -19.83 -31.46
CA ARG A 18 28.74 -18.60 -30.86
C ARG A 18 28.92 -18.57 -29.33
N VAL A 19 28.85 -19.70 -28.65
CA VAL A 19 29.18 -19.79 -27.21
C VAL A 19 30.66 -19.43 -26.99
N ASP A 20 31.56 -19.89 -27.87
CA ASP A 20 32.98 -19.55 -27.77
C ASP A 20 33.25 -18.06 -28.06
N GLU A 21 32.56 -17.47 -29.01
CA GLU A 21 32.61 -16.04 -29.30
C GLU A 21 32.08 -15.22 -28.11
N PHE A 22 30.95 -15.64 -27.50
CA PHE A 22 30.41 -15.01 -26.29
C PHE A 22 31.40 -15.05 -25.12
N LEU A 23 32.03 -16.20 -24.88
CA LEU A 23 33.01 -16.36 -23.81
C LEU A 23 34.23 -15.48 -24.02
N LYS A 24 34.72 -15.39 -25.27
CA LYS A 24 35.84 -14.51 -25.62
C LYS A 24 35.47 -13.05 -25.35
N PHE A 25 34.31 -12.60 -25.84
CA PHE A 25 33.82 -11.25 -25.59
C PHE A 25 33.69 -10.94 -24.08
N SER A 26 33.10 -11.87 -23.33
CA SER A 26 32.92 -11.71 -21.88
C SER A 26 34.24 -11.67 -21.11
N LEU A 27 35.27 -12.39 -21.57
CA LEU A 27 36.61 -12.36 -20.99
C LEU A 27 37.32 -11.03 -21.26
N ASP A 28 37.19 -10.52 -22.48
CA ASP A 28 37.84 -9.28 -22.92
C ASP A 28 37.30 -8.05 -22.18
N HIS A 29 36.04 -8.10 -21.71
CA HIS A 29 35.36 -6.99 -21.02
C HIS A 29 35.18 -7.25 -19.51
N ALA A 30 35.62 -8.37 -18.96
CA ALA A 30 35.46 -8.69 -17.55
C ALA A 30 36.48 -7.97 -16.67
N LYS A 31 36.02 -7.37 -15.57
CA LYS A 31 36.89 -6.78 -14.53
C LYS A 31 37.79 -7.83 -13.85
N ASP A 32 37.34 -9.08 -13.76
CA ASP A 32 38.09 -10.24 -13.25
C ASP A 32 37.86 -11.43 -14.19
N PRO A 33 38.87 -11.80 -15.01
CA PRO A 33 38.75 -12.90 -15.96
C PRO A 33 38.46 -14.27 -15.33
N ASN A 34 38.70 -14.41 -14.01
CA ASN A 34 38.48 -15.69 -13.31
C ASN A 34 37.03 -15.83 -12.83
N TYR A 35 36.24 -14.75 -12.79
CA TYR A 35 34.88 -14.77 -12.27
C TYR A 35 33.93 -13.92 -13.13
N ILE A 36 33.34 -14.53 -14.16
CA ILE A 36 32.45 -13.89 -15.11
C ILE A 36 31.00 -14.25 -14.80
N CYS A 37 30.07 -13.29 -14.93
CA CYS A 37 28.63 -13.54 -14.98
C CYS A 37 28.28 -14.20 -16.33
N TYR A 38 27.24 -15.04 -16.39
CA TYR A 38 26.85 -15.70 -17.64
C TYR A 38 25.36 -15.97 -17.72
N PRO A 39 24.74 -15.78 -18.89
CA PRO A 39 23.32 -15.86 -19.11
C PRO A 39 22.86 -17.29 -19.37
N CYS A 40 23.14 -18.22 -18.46
CA CYS A 40 22.63 -19.58 -18.56
C CYS A 40 21.15 -19.60 -18.16
N SER A 41 20.32 -20.32 -18.90
CA SER A 41 18.87 -20.47 -18.63
C SER A 41 18.54 -20.96 -17.22
N LYS A 42 19.50 -21.64 -16.56
CA LYS A 42 19.37 -22.11 -15.18
C LYS A 42 19.94 -21.13 -14.15
N CYS A 43 20.94 -20.33 -14.50
CA CYS A 43 21.69 -19.47 -13.57
C CYS A 43 21.29 -18.01 -13.67
N GLY A 44 20.70 -17.54 -14.78
CA GLY A 44 20.12 -16.21 -14.99
C GLY A 44 21.06 -15.07 -14.61
N ASN A 45 22.32 -15.08 -15.04
CA ASN A 45 23.34 -14.10 -14.67
C ASN A 45 23.62 -13.90 -13.16
N MET A 46 23.10 -14.78 -12.31
CA MET A 46 23.22 -14.66 -10.85
C MET A 46 24.48 -15.31 -10.27
N LYS A 47 25.26 -16.03 -11.09
CA LYS A 47 26.48 -16.72 -10.66
C LYS A 47 27.67 -16.27 -11.46
N LYS A 48 28.81 -16.15 -10.77
CA LYS A 48 30.12 -15.90 -11.38
C LYS A 48 30.92 -17.18 -11.35
N MET A 49 31.45 -17.58 -12.49
CA MET A 49 32.22 -18.82 -12.65
C MET A 49 33.38 -18.60 -13.64
N THR A 50 34.29 -19.58 -13.70
CA THR A 50 35.37 -19.61 -14.71
C THR A 50 34.82 -19.95 -16.09
N ALA A 51 35.47 -19.48 -17.15
CA ALA A 51 35.04 -19.68 -18.54
C ALA A 51 34.77 -21.16 -18.89
N THR A 52 35.56 -22.07 -18.37
CA THR A 52 35.39 -23.54 -18.60
C THR A 52 34.06 -24.04 -18.04
N ILE A 53 33.73 -23.67 -16.81
CA ILE A 53 32.47 -24.08 -16.17
C ILE A 53 31.27 -23.39 -16.85
N ILE A 54 31.42 -22.14 -17.29
CA ILE A 54 30.40 -21.42 -18.04
C ILE A 54 30.10 -22.11 -19.37
N LYS A 55 31.12 -22.51 -20.09
CA LYS A 55 30.99 -23.26 -21.36
C LYS A 55 30.18 -24.55 -21.20
N GLU A 56 30.49 -25.35 -20.18
CA GLU A 56 29.72 -26.56 -19.84
C GLU A 56 28.25 -26.22 -19.50
N HIS A 57 28.03 -25.20 -18.69
CA HIS A 57 26.67 -24.79 -18.31
C HIS A 57 25.84 -24.31 -19.51
N LEU A 58 26.43 -23.58 -20.43
CA LEU A 58 25.74 -23.12 -21.64
C LEU A 58 25.40 -24.26 -22.57
N TYR A 59 26.27 -25.28 -22.68
CA TYR A 59 25.96 -26.48 -23.47
C TYR A 59 24.87 -27.35 -22.82
N PHE A 60 24.93 -27.57 -21.50
CA PHE A 60 23.95 -28.44 -20.83
C PHE A 60 22.60 -27.76 -20.60
N HIS A 61 22.58 -26.47 -20.31
CA HIS A 61 21.37 -25.76 -19.89
C HIS A 61 20.87 -24.75 -20.92
N GLY A 62 21.71 -24.37 -21.89
CA GLY A 62 21.40 -23.32 -22.86
C GLY A 62 21.53 -21.90 -22.31
N ILE A 63 21.51 -20.96 -23.23
CA ILE A 63 21.54 -19.51 -22.92
C ILE A 63 20.13 -18.99 -22.63
N ASP A 64 20.01 -17.99 -21.79
CA ASP A 64 18.74 -17.32 -21.49
C ASP A 64 18.37 -16.42 -22.67
N LYS A 65 17.35 -16.80 -23.43
CA LYS A 65 16.87 -16.10 -24.62
C LYS A 65 16.31 -14.71 -24.33
N SER A 66 16.02 -14.37 -23.07
CA SER A 66 15.58 -13.04 -22.65
C SER A 66 16.74 -12.05 -22.51
N TYR A 67 17.97 -12.53 -22.45
CA TYR A 67 19.19 -11.70 -22.32
C TYR A 67 19.65 -11.20 -23.69
N LYS A 68 18.92 -10.25 -24.24
CA LYS A 68 19.16 -9.73 -25.62
C LYS A 68 20.22 -8.64 -25.70
N ILE A 69 20.45 -7.91 -24.61
CA ILE A 69 21.47 -6.85 -24.50
C ILE A 69 22.45 -7.27 -23.42
N TRP A 70 23.71 -7.34 -23.75
CA TRP A 70 24.75 -7.92 -22.88
C TRP A 70 25.37 -6.89 -21.93
N TYR A 71 24.49 -6.08 -21.28
CA TYR A 71 24.86 -4.99 -20.38
C TYR A 71 25.69 -5.44 -19.15
N TRP A 72 25.64 -6.71 -18.74
CA TRP A 72 26.53 -7.27 -17.71
C TRP A 72 27.92 -7.58 -18.20
N HIS A 73 28.17 -7.42 -19.53
CA HIS A 73 29.40 -7.70 -20.21
C HIS A 73 29.90 -6.48 -20.99
N ASP A 74 29.49 -5.27 -20.54
CA ASP A 74 29.87 -3.94 -21.10
C ASP A 74 29.55 -3.74 -22.59
N GLU A 75 28.47 -4.35 -23.11
CA GLU A 75 27.97 -4.01 -24.44
C GLU A 75 27.37 -2.60 -24.40
N GLU A 76 28.06 -1.62 -25.03
CA GLU A 76 27.55 -0.27 -25.20
C GLU A 76 26.45 -0.22 -26.28
N LEU A 77 25.36 0.49 -25.97
CA LEU A 77 24.28 0.73 -26.90
C LEU A 77 24.73 1.72 -27.98
N HIS A 78 25.23 1.25 -29.13
CA HIS A 78 25.35 2.06 -30.33
C HIS A 78 23.96 2.37 -30.87
N VAL A 79 23.50 3.60 -30.61
CA VAL A 79 22.25 4.15 -31.14
C VAL A 79 22.47 4.58 -32.56
N THR A 80 22.07 3.79 -33.55
CA THR A 80 21.77 4.30 -34.89
C THR A 80 20.40 4.99 -34.84
N PRO A 81 20.21 6.15 -35.45
CA PRO A 81 18.96 6.87 -35.41
C PRO A 81 17.94 6.24 -36.36
N ASP A 82 17.09 5.38 -35.86
CA ASP A 82 15.84 4.99 -36.51
C ASP A 82 14.71 5.97 -36.15
N PRO A 83 13.70 6.17 -37.06
CA PRO A 83 12.71 7.23 -36.90
C PRO A 83 11.87 7.04 -35.61
N PRO A 84 11.28 8.12 -35.08
CA PRO A 84 10.85 8.20 -33.70
C PRO A 84 9.69 7.26 -33.39
N MET A 85 10.00 6.08 -32.94
CA MET A 85 9.12 5.32 -32.04
C MET A 85 9.20 6.02 -30.69
N VAL A 86 8.08 6.54 -30.26
CA VAL A 86 7.92 7.25 -28.99
C VAL A 86 8.38 6.33 -27.85
N ASN A 87 9.60 6.54 -27.37
CA ASN A 87 10.16 5.87 -26.20
C ASN A 87 9.63 6.54 -24.93
N GLU A 88 8.37 6.26 -24.59
CA GLU A 88 7.74 6.76 -23.36
C GLU A 88 8.46 6.30 -22.08
N ASP A 89 9.18 5.17 -22.10
CA ASP A 89 9.83 4.62 -20.91
C ASP A 89 11.12 5.34 -20.46
N ARG A 90 11.80 6.09 -21.33
CA ARG A 90 13.02 6.81 -20.95
C ARG A 90 12.76 8.11 -20.22
N ASN A 91 11.72 8.83 -20.57
CA ASN A 91 11.32 10.05 -19.86
C ASN A 91 10.84 9.76 -18.43
N TYR A 92 10.22 8.59 -18.18
CA TYR A 92 9.73 8.23 -16.84
C TYR A 92 10.84 7.86 -15.84
N ARG A 93 11.99 7.32 -16.29
CA ARG A 93 13.12 7.04 -15.39
C ARG A 93 13.94 8.29 -15.06
N GLN A 94 13.87 9.31 -15.90
CA GLN A 94 14.52 10.59 -15.67
C GLN A 94 13.71 11.47 -14.72
N LEU A 95 12.38 11.44 -14.82
CA LEU A 95 11.45 12.15 -13.91
C LEU A 95 11.52 11.68 -12.43
N ASP A 96 11.94 10.44 -12.16
CA ASP A 96 12.16 9.96 -10.79
C ASP A 96 13.55 10.36 -10.20
N ARG A 97 14.42 11.03 -10.97
CA ARG A 97 15.78 11.41 -10.57
C ARG A 97 16.04 12.90 -10.48
N GLU A 98 15.22 13.72 -11.10
CA GLU A 98 15.33 15.17 -10.98
C GLU A 98 14.59 15.63 -9.73
N ASP A 99 15.28 16.38 -8.88
CA ASP A 99 14.65 17.15 -7.82
C ASP A 99 13.67 18.10 -8.53
N ASN A 100 12.37 17.85 -8.45
CA ASN A 100 11.31 18.65 -9.08
C ASN A 100 11.21 20.04 -8.43
N LEU A 101 12.32 20.74 -8.30
CA LEU A 101 12.39 22.02 -7.62
C LEU A 101 11.58 23.08 -8.36
N ASP A 102 11.67 23.12 -9.70
CA ASP A 102 10.94 24.07 -10.52
C ASP A 102 9.43 23.86 -10.36
N GLU A 103 8.97 22.60 -10.37
CA GLU A 103 7.57 22.26 -10.12
C GLU A 103 7.13 22.63 -8.70
N MET A 104 8.01 22.48 -7.70
CA MET A 104 7.72 22.88 -6.32
C MET A 104 7.70 24.41 -6.16
N ILE A 105 8.49 25.13 -6.93
CA ILE A 105 8.49 26.61 -6.96
C ILE A 105 7.22 27.12 -7.64
N ASP A 106 6.84 26.53 -8.78
CA ASP A 106 5.59 26.85 -9.46
C ASP A 106 4.39 26.59 -8.54
N ASP A 107 4.44 25.48 -7.82
CA ASP A 107 3.44 25.13 -6.81
C ASP A 107 3.33 26.20 -5.70
N ALA A 108 4.48 26.69 -5.22
CA ALA A 108 4.52 27.71 -4.18
C ALA A 108 4.10 29.10 -4.71
N TYR A 109 4.34 29.39 -5.99
CA TYR A 109 3.88 30.62 -6.65
C TYR A 109 2.37 30.80 -6.55
N TYR A 110 1.62 29.74 -6.75
CA TYR A 110 0.16 29.78 -6.67
C TYR A 110 -0.40 29.82 -5.25
N GLU A 111 0.38 29.43 -4.24
CA GLU A 111 0.03 29.66 -2.83
C GLU A 111 0.35 31.08 -2.37
N SER A 112 1.09 31.85 -3.15
CA SER A 112 1.54 33.22 -2.81
C SER A 112 0.42 34.26 -2.76
N GLU A 113 -0.74 34.00 -3.36
CA GLU A 113 -1.94 34.84 -3.18
C GLU A 113 -2.34 34.95 -1.70
N VAL A 114 -1.92 33.96 -0.86
CA VAL A 114 -2.21 33.92 0.58
C VAL A 114 -1.11 34.59 1.41
N ASP A 115 0.17 34.54 0.96
CA ASP A 115 1.31 35.15 1.67
C ASP A 115 2.47 35.50 0.70
N PRO A 116 2.39 36.69 0.07
CA PRO A 116 3.38 37.14 -0.92
C PRO A 116 4.82 37.20 -0.38
N VAL A 117 5.00 37.54 0.90
CA VAL A 117 6.33 37.67 1.52
C VAL A 117 7.02 36.31 1.67
N LYS A 118 6.24 35.28 1.97
CA LYS A 118 6.81 33.91 2.04
C LYS A 118 7.25 33.41 0.66
N PHE A 119 6.49 33.76 -0.37
CA PHE A 119 6.83 33.37 -1.73
C PHE A 119 8.09 34.09 -2.23
N GLU A 120 8.21 35.38 -1.98
CA GLU A 120 9.40 36.16 -2.36
C GLU A 120 10.67 35.64 -1.69
N ASN A 121 10.59 35.27 -0.41
CA ASN A 121 11.69 34.61 0.29
C ASN A 121 12.02 33.22 -0.29
N LEU A 122 11.02 32.48 -0.72
CA LEU A 122 11.20 31.18 -1.35
C LEU A 122 11.89 31.31 -2.72
N LEU A 123 11.47 32.27 -3.53
CA LEU A 123 12.06 32.55 -4.82
C LEU A 123 13.53 32.96 -4.65
N ASN A 124 13.82 33.84 -3.71
CA ASN A 124 15.18 34.21 -3.35
C ASN A 124 16.02 32.99 -2.91
N ASP A 125 15.51 32.13 -2.07
CA ASP A 125 16.21 30.90 -1.63
C ASP A 125 16.39 29.89 -2.76
N ALA A 126 15.51 29.91 -3.78
CA ALA A 126 15.58 29.05 -4.96
C ALA A 126 16.62 29.54 -5.98
N GLU A 127 16.77 30.84 -6.14
CA GLU A 127 17.71 31.46 -7.09
C GLU A 127 19.10 31.65 -6.46
N LYS A 128 19.17 31.90 -5.14
CA LYS A 128 20.42 32.18 -4.46
C LYS A 128 21.34 30.94 -4.45
N PRO A 129 22.57 31.03 -5.00
CA PRO A 129 23.50 29.91 -4.96
C PRO A 129 23.89 29.58 -3.52
N ILE A 130 24.19 28.31 -3.21
CA ILE A 130 24.56 27.87 -1.85
C ILE A 130 25.83 28.54 -1.33
N TYR A 131 26.71 28.95 -2.21
CA TYR A 131 27.87 29.82 -1.96
C TYR A 131 28.22 30.58 -3.26
N SER A 132 28.92 31.70 -3.14
CA SER A 132 29.33 32.54 -4.27
C SER A 132 30.13 31.72 -5.29
N GLY A 133 29.66 31.69 -6.56
CA GLY A 133 30.25 30.89 -7.65
C GLY A 133 29.73 29.44 -7.78
N CYS A 134 28.82 29.00 -6.97
CA CYS A 134 28.18 27.68 -7.13
C CYS A 134 27.15 27.72 -8.26
N THR A 135 27.42 27.01 -9.37
CA THR A 135 26.51 26.91 -10.52
C THR A 135 25.57 25.70 -10.46
N LYS A 136 25.83 24.72 -9.56
CA LYS A 136 25.10 23.45 -9.53
C LYS A 136 23.95 23.43 -8.53
N PHE A 137 24.06 24.17 -7.44
CA PHE A 137 23.09 24.14 -6.36
C PHE A 137 22.74 25.53 -5.88
N SER A 138 21.45 25.83 -5.88
CA SER A 138 20.90 26.91 -5.08
C SER A 138 20.75 26.46 -3.62
N LYS A 139 20.55 27.40 -2.71
CA LYS A 139 20.29 27.12 -1.30
C LYS A 139 19.16 26.13 -1.13
N LEU A 140 18.07 26.33 -1.87
CA LEU A 140 16.87 25.50 -1.78
C LEU A 140 17.09 24.10 -2.35
N SER A 141 17.72 23.96 -3.52
CA SER A 141 17.98 22.66 -4.15
C SER A 141 18.95 21.81 -3.33
N ALA A 142 19.97 22.43 -2.72
CA ALA A 142 20.90 21.75 -1.83
C ALA A 142 20.19 21.20 -0.59
N LEU A 143 19.34 22.01 0.05
CA LEU A 143 18.56 21.60 1.22
C LEU A 143 17.58 20.48 0.90
N LEU A 144 16.86 20.58 -0.20
CA LEU A 144 15.91 19.56 -0.64
C LEU A 144 16.61 18.21 -0.85
N ARG A 145 17.76 18.22 -1.51
CA ARG A 145 18.55 17.01 -1.74
C ARG A 145 19.08 16.40 -0.44
N LEU A 146 19.58 17.22 0.48
CA LEU A 146 20.03 16.77 1.79
C LEU A 146 18.88 16.17 2.62
N TYR A 147 17.71 16.79 2.56
CA TYR A 147 16.50 16.28 3.23
C TYR A 147 16.04 14.93 2.66
N ASN A 148 16.08 14.77 1.35
CA ASN A 148 15.78 13.51 0.70
C ASN A 148 16.75 12.40 1.12
N ILE A 149 18.05 12.71 1.22
CA ILE A 149 19.06 11.77 1.71
C ILE A 149 18.78 11.41 3.17
N LYS A 150 18.49 12.40 4.05
CA LYS A 150 18.09 12.17 5.43
C LYS A 150 16.90 11.23 5.54
N ALA A 151 15.83 11.51 4.81
CA ALA A 151 14.61 10.73 4.83
C ALA A 151 14.83 9.30 4.32
N LYS A 152 15.54 9.15 3.20
CA LYS A 152 15.85 7.84 2.60
C LYS A 152 16.67 6.94 3.52
N ASN A 153 17.60 7.50 4.29
CA ASN A 153 18.53 6.75 5.14
C ASN A 153 18.14 6.76 6.63
N GLY A 154 17.01 7.36 6.99
CA GLY A 154 16.51 7.36 8.37
C GLY A 154 17.40 8.11 9.37
N TRP A 155 18.09 9.17 8.93
CA TRP A 155 18.99 9.92 9.82
C TRP A 155 18.22 10.66 10.90
N SER A 156 18.77 10.65 12.12
CA SER A 156 18.20 11.42 13.23
C SER A 156 18.33 12.93 12.99
N ASP A 157 17.51 13.73 13.66
CA ASP A 157 17.60 15.20 13.59
C ASP A 157 18.92 15.71 14.13
N LYS A 158 19.50 14.98 15.10
CA LYS A 158 20.80 15.30 15.69
C LYS A 158 21.93 15.06 14.68
N SER A 159 22.01 13.86 14.09
CA SER A 159 23.03 13.55 13.08
C SER A 159 22.93 14.43 11.84
N PHE A 160 21.71 14.81 11.45
CA PHE A 160 21.52 15.74 10.34
C PHE A 160 22.00 17.16 10.70
N THR A 161 21.77 17.62 11.93
CA THR A 161 22.30 18.92 12.40
C THR A 161 23.83 18.90 12.42
N GLU A 162 24.46 17.83 12.91
CA GLU A 162 25.91 17.66 12.90
C GLU A 162 26.49 17.72 11.47
N LEU A 163 25.79 17.07 10.51
CA LEU A 163 26.17 17.14 9.10
C LEU A 163 26.03 18.56 8.52
N LEU A 164 24.96 19.28 8.85
CA LEU A 164 24.75 20.66 8.37
C LEU A 164 25.85 21.59 8.87
N VAL A 165 26.25 21.46 10.14
CA VAL A 165 27.37 22.22 10.74
C VAL A 165 28.67 21.88 10.00
N PHE A 166 28.97 20.59 9.85
CA PHE A 166 30.17 20.16 9.11
C PHE A 166 30.20 20.70 7.67
N LEU A 167 29.08 20.64 6.95
CA LEU A 167 28.98 21.17 5.58
C LEU A 167 29.15 22.70 5.55
N LYS A 168 28.65 23.40 6.58
CA LYS A 168 28.83 24.85 6.69
C LYS A 168 30.30 25.23 6.86
N ASP A 169 31.03 24.46 7.67
CA ASP A 169 32.45 24.69 7.92
C ASP A 169 33.34 24.25 6.73
N LEU A 170 32.87 23.28 5.93
CA LEU A 170 33.58 22.76 4.75
C LEU A 170 33.42 23.66 3.51
N LEU A 171 32.31 24.35 3.38
CA LEU A 171 32.02 25.26 2.26
C LEU A 171 32.70 26.63 2.46
N PRO A 172 32.89 27.44 1.41
CA PRO A 172 33.44 28.80 1.52
C PRO A 172 32.72 29.62 2.61
N GLU A 173 33.42 30.57 3.25
CA GLU A 173 32.92 31.33 4.41
C GLU A 173 31.56 32.01 4.17
N GLU A 174 31.31 32.50 2.96
CA GLU A 174 30.04 33.14 2.58
C GLU A 174 29.00 32.14 2.05
N ASN A 175 28.80 31.01 2.75
CA ASN A 175 27.80 30.05 2.32
C ASN A 175 26.47 30.21 3.09
N GLU A 176 25.38 29.80 2.42
CA GLU A 176 24.00 29.86 2.89
C GLU A 176 23.52 28.57 3.62
N MET A 177 24.46 27.68 3.99
CA MET A 177 24.09 26.44 4.67
C MET A 177 23.51 26.72 6.06
N PRO A 178 22.34 26.20 6.41
CA PRO A 178 21.75 26.40 7.73
C PRO A 178 22.52 25.61 8.80
N VAL A 179 22.70 26.20 9.97
CA VAL A 179 23.44 25.60 11.10
C VAL A 179 22.65 24.55 11.89
N SER A 180 21.41 24.26 11.55
CA SER A 180 20.61 23.28 12.30
C SER A 180 19.45 22.74 11.49
N PHE A 181 18.99 21.53 11.86
CA PHE A 181 17.77 20.93 11.31
C PHE A 181 16.56 21.85 11.44
N TYR A 182 16.43 22.59 12.56
CA TYR A 182 15.31 23.50 12.76
C TYR A 182 15.28 24.63 11.69
N LYS A 183 16.45 25.25 11.40
CA LYS A 183 16.55 26.29 10.39
C LYS A 183 16.30 25.71 8.98
N ALA A 184 16.91 24.57 8.66
CA ALA A 184 16.67 23.87 7.40
C ALA A 184 15.18 23.51 7.23
N LYS A 185 14.53 23.00 8.27
CA LYS A 185 13.10 22.70 8.28
C LYS A 185 12.26 23.95 8.07
N LYS A 186 12.61 25.08 8.66
CA LYS A 186 11.88 26.36 8.49
C LYS A 186 11.88 26.80 7.03
N THR A 187 13.02 26.70 6.34
CA THR A 187 13.14 26.98 4.89
C THR A 187 12.30 25.98 4.07
N MET A 188 12.35 24.69 4.41
CA MET A 188 11.57 23.67 3.70
C MET A 188 10.07 23.75 3.93
N CYS A 189 9.63 24.24 5.09
CA CYS A 189 8.20 24.41 5.38
C CYS A 189 7.54 25.52 4.56
N SER A 190 8.31 26.45 3.98
CA SER A 190 7.78 27.46 3.06
C SER A 190 7.42 26.87 1.68
N ILE A 191 8.03 25.75 1.31
CA ILE A 191 7.72 25.01 0.07
C ILE A 191 6.70 23.89 0.33
N GLY A 192 6.57 23.48 1.60
CA GLY A 192 5.85 22.27 1.99
C GLY A 192 4.36 22.37 1.74
N LEU A 193 3.76 21.20 1.55
CA LEU A 193 2.32 21.04 1.58
C LEU A 193 1.76 21.62 2.87
N GLN A 194 0.75 22.47 2.76
CA GLN A 194 0.01 22.94 3.92
C GLN A 194 -0.60 21.74 4.64
N TYR A 195 -0.40 21.69 5.94
CA TYR A 195 -1.02 20.69 6.80
C TYR A 195 -1.54 21.31 8.07
N GLU A 196 -2.60 20.76 8.57
CA GLU A 196 -3.21 21.16 9.84
C GLU A 196 -2.86 20.15 10.92
N LYS A 197 -2.49 20.65 12.10
CA LYS A 197 -2.36 19.82 13.31
C LYS A 197 -3.64 19.91 14.10
N ILE A 198 -4.48 18.91 13.98
CA ILE A 198 -5.72 18.84 14.75
C ILE A 198 -5.46 18.01 16.00
N HIS A 199 -5.71 18.57 17.18
CA HIS A 199 -5.55 17.81 18.41
C HIS A 199 -6.66 16.77 18.52
N ALA A 200 -6.32 15.60 19.06
CA ALA A 200 -7.24 14.47 19.24
C ALA A 200 -7.29 14.01 20.69
N CYS A 201 -8.42 13.50 21.11
CA CYS A 201 -8.54 12.83 22.40
C CYS A 201 -7.63 11.59 22.45
N PRO A 202 -6.86 11.38 23.54
CA PRO A 202 -6.03 10.18 23.69
C PRO A 202 -6.80 8.84 23.62
N ASN A 203 -8.09 8.86 23.93
CA ASN A 203 -9.00 7.71 23.85
C ASN A 203 -9.79 7.66 22.54
N ASP A 204 -9.41 8.43 21.53
CA ASP A 204 -10.02 8.44 20.19
C ASP A 204 -11.51 8.89 20.14
N CYS A 205 -11.99 9.64 21.15
CA CYS A 205 -13.39 10.05 21.22
C CYS A 205 -13.75 11.21 20.30
N VAL A 206 -12.91 12.23 20.22
CA VAL A 206 -13.17 13.49 19.48
C VAL A 206 -11.89 14.07 18.89
N LEU A 207 -12.05 14.87 17.84
CA LEU A 207 -11.06 15.85 17.39
C LEU A 207 -11.43 17.22 17.98
N TYR A 208 -10.42 17.96 18.45
CA TYR A 208 -10.59 19.32 18.96
C TYR A 208 -10.60 20.31 17.79
N ARG A 209 -11.73 20.39 17.08
CA ARG A 209 -12.00 21.26 15.93
C ARG A 209 -13.40 21.85 16.01
N ASN A 210 -13.68 22.86 15.21
CA ASN A 210 -14.97 23.56 15.17
C ASN A 210 -15.38 24.03 16.58
N SER A 211 -16.53 23.62 17.08
CA SER A 211 -17.02 23.99 18.43
C SER A 211 -16.17 23.46 19.59
N LEU A 212 -15.23 22.54 19.34
CA LEU A 212 -14.36 21.95 20.36
C LEU A 212 -12.94 22.52 20.36
N VAL A 213 -12.66 23.57 19.58
CA VAL A 213 -11.29 24.09 19.39
C VAL A 213 -10.66 24.58 20.70
N ASP A 214 -11.45 25.19 21.59
CA ASP A 214 -10.99 25.79 22.84
C ASP A 214 -11.14 24.87 24.07
N VAL A 215 -11.68 23.65 23.87
CA VAL A 215 -11.94 22.71 24.96
C VAL A 215 -10.65 22.01 25.41
N ASN A 216 -10.37 22.02 26.72
CA ASN A 216 -9.15 21.46 27.32
C ASN A 216 -9.29 19.99 27.76
N SER A 217 -10.51 19.47 27.89
CA SER A 217 -10.80 18.08 28.26
C SER A 217 -11.84 17.48 27.33
N CYS A 218 -11.77 16.16 27.12
CA CYS A 218 -12.70 15.48 26.21
C CYS A 218 -14.12 15.47 26.80
N PRO A 219 -15.15 15.98 26.10
CA PRO A 219 -16.53 15.98 26.59
C PRO A 219 -17.11 14.57 26.75
N THR A 220 -16.54 13.57 26.04
CA THR A 220 -17.03 12.19 26.09
C THR A 220 -16.43 11.38 27.23
N CYS A 221 -15.11 11.51 27.49
CA CYS A 221 -14.40 10.67 28.45
C CYS A 221 -13.69 11.44 29.57
N GLY A 222 -13.75 12.76 29.59
CA GLY A 222 -13.14 13.63 30.62
C GLY A 222 -11.60 13.71 30.60
N VAL A 223 -10.93 12.99 29.70
CA VAL A 223 -9.46 12.97 29.67
C VAL A 223 -8.94 14.28 29.11
N SER A 224 -7.84 14.79 29.72
CA SER A 224 -7.19 16.02 29.27
C SER A 224 -6.71 15.91 27.81
N ARG A 225 -6.89 17.00 27.06
CA ARG A 225 -6.33 17.23 25.72
C ARG A 225 -4.79 17.23 25.72
N TRP A 226 -4.20 17.61 26.86
CA TRP A 226 -2.78 17.88 27.01
C TRP A 226 -2.00 16.67 27.50
N GLN A 227 -0.72 16.61 27.18
CA GLN A 227 0.17 15.53 27.58
C GLN A 227 0.45 15.56 29.09
N LYS A 228 0.32 14.43 29.78
CA LYS A 228 0.73 14.31 31.17
C LYS A 228 2.26 14.25 31.31
N LYS A 229 2.81 14.91 32.33
CA LYS A 229 4.22 14.77 32.68
C LYS A 229 4.50 13.34 33.15
N ARG A 230 5.69 12.81 32.84
CA ARG A 230 6.09 11.48 33.35
C ARG A 230 6.17 11.53 34.86
N ASN A 231 5.46 10.61 35.54
CA ASN A 231 5.44 10.44 37.00
C ASN A 231 4.72 11.53 37.82
N LEU A 232 4.04 12.46 37.22
CA LEU A 232 3.21 13.47 37.90
C LEU A 232 1.82 13.50 37.29
N GLU A 233 0.81 13.82 38.09
CA GLU A 233 -0.55 14.06 37.56
C GLU A 233 -0.67 15.40 36.80
N GLU A 234 0.38 16.18 36.84
CA GLU A 234 0.45 17.48 36.17
C GLU A 234 0.45 17.35 34.66
N VAL A 235 -0.24 18.26 34.03
CA VAL A 235 -0.41 18.34 32.58
C VAL A 235 0.56 19.37 31.99
N LYS A 236 1.14 19.07 30.85
CA LYS A 236 1.92 20.04 30.05
C LYS A 236 0.97 20.81 29.17
N GLU A 237 0.50 21.96 29.62
CA GLU A 237 -0.31 22.84 28.78
C GLU A 237 0.44 23.22 27.48
N GLY A 238 -0.30 23.33 26.37
CA GLY A 238 0.26 23.63 25.06
C GLY A 238 0.85 22.42 24.32
N VAL A 239 1.07 21.26 24.98
CA VAL A 239 1.55 20.05 24.32
C VAL A 239 0.42 19.03 24.20
N PRO A 240 -0.15 18.79 23.00
CA PRO A 240 -1.26 17.87 22.82
C PRO A 240 -0.85 16.42 23.12
N ALA A 241 -1.75 15.67 23.76
CA ALA A 241 -1.52 14.25 24.05
C ALA A 241 -1.56 13.36 22.81
N LYS A 242 -2.38 13.74 21.81
CA LYS A 242 -2.51 13.07 20.51
C LYS A 242 -2.79 14.08 19.42
N VAL A 243 -2.26 13.83 18.22
CA VAL A 243 -2.39 14.73 17.07
C VAL A 243 -2.80 13.94 15.83
N LEU A 244 -3.72 14.51 15.07
CA LEU A 244 -3.97 14.17 13.67
C LEU A 244 -3.24 15.19 12.80
N TRP A 245 -2.48 14.70 11.84
CA TRP A 245 -1.91 15.52 10.79
C TRP A 245 -2.86 15.44 9.59
N TYR A 246 -3.54 16.52 9.29
CA TYR A 246 -4.46 16.63 8.18
C TYR A 246 -3.80 17.40 7.05
N ILE A 247 -3.82 16.86 5.85
CA ILE A 247 -3.29 17.45 4.63
C ILE A 247 -4.46 17.56 3.65
N PRO A 248 -5.10 18.73 3.52
CA PRO A 248 -6.29 18.91 2.70
C PRO A 248 -6.05 18.47 1.25
N PRO A 249 -6.94 17.66 0.65
CA PRO A 249 -6.80 17.22 -0.73
C PRO A 249 -7.15 18.30 -1.75
N ILE A 250 -8.04 19.25 -1.42
CA ILE A 250 -8.58 20.24 -2.36
C ILE A 250 -7.49 21.08 -3.02
N PRO A 251 -6.57 21.74 -2.28
CA PRO A 251 -5.51 22.54 -2.91
C PRO A 251 -4.62 21.73 -3.85
N ARG A 252 -4.34 20.46 -3.49
CA ARG A 252 -3.50 19.56 -4.29
C ARG A 252 -4.22 19.11 -5.57
N LEU A 253 -5.52 18.88 -5.52
CA LEU A 253 -6.32 18.53 -6.70
C LEU A 253 -6.38 19.70 -7.68
N ILE A 254 -6.58 20.92 -7.18
CA ILE A 254 -6.54 22.16 -8.01
C ILE A 254 -5.16 22.30 -8.67
N ARG A 255 -4.09 22.07 -7.93
CA ARG A 255 -2.70 22.17 -8.40
C ARG A 255 -2.41 21.24 -9.56
N PHE A 256 -2.94 20.01 -9.57
CA PHE A 256 -2.73 19.09 -10.70
C PHE A 256 -3.26 19.64 -12.02
N TYR A 257 -4.32 20.44 -12.01
CA TYR A 257 -4.85 21.06 -13.23
C TYR A 257 -4.05 22.29 -13.70
N ARG A 258 -3.24 22.89 -12.84
CA ARG A 258 -2.37 24.01 -13.18
C ARG A 258 -1.14 23.59 -14.01
N ASN A 259 -0.74 22.34 -13.95
CA ASN A 259 0.31 21.77 -14.78
C ASN A 259 -0.30 21.18 -16.07
N VAL A 260 0.21 21.60 -17.23
CA VAL A 260 -0.32 21.22 -18.56
C VAL A 260 -0.34 19.71 -18.78
N ASP A 261 0.76 19.01 -18.43
CA ASP A 261 0.88 17.57 -18.63
C ASP A 261 -0.02 16.80 -17.68
N HIS A 262 -0.12 17.24 -16.43
CA HIS A 262 -1.02 16.61 -15.46
C HIS A 262 -2.49 16.81 -15.84
N ALA A 263 -2.88 18.02 -16.24
CA ALA A 263 -4.24 18.34 -16.68
C ALA A 263 -4.65 17.48 -17.88
N LYS A 264 -3.77 17.32 -18.88
CA LYS A 264 -3.97 16.42 -20.02
C LYS A 264 -4.19 14.98 -19.56
N ASN A 265 -3.30 14.46 -18.70
CA ASN A 265 -3.38 13.08 -18.23
C ASN A 265 -4.62 12.80 -17.36
N LEU A 266 -5.15 13.80 -16.64
CA LEU A 266 -6.36 13.66 -15.83
C LEU A 266 -7.63 13.44 -16.66
N THR A 267 -7.59 13.69 -17.97
CA THR A 267 -8.70 13.38 -18.90
C THR A 267 -8.46 12.12 -19.75
N TRP A 268 -7.37 11.39 -19.51
CA TRP A 268 -6.98 10.18 -20.26
C TRP A 268 -8.12 9.14 -20.30
N HIS A 269 -8.80 8.90 -19.20
CA HIS A 269 -9.89 7.91 -19.11
C HIS A 269 -11.05 8.18 -20.09
N ALA A 270 -11.27 9.44 -20.44
CA ALA A 270 -12.32 9.85 -21.39
C ALA A 270 -11.83 9.82 -22.84
N ASN A 271 -10.60 10.30 -23.09
CA ASN A 271 -10.07 10.61 -24.41
C ASN A 271 -9.25 9.48 -25.04
N GLU A 272 -8.44 8.77 -24.25
CA GLU A 272 -7.41 7.86 -24.78
C GLU A 272 -7.64 6.38 -24.39
N ARG A 273 -8.57 6.11 -23.46
CA ARG A 273 -8.85 4.77 -23.00
C ARG A 273 -9.51 3.90 -24.08
N ILE A 274 -9.02 2.67 -24.27
CA ILE A 274 -9.62 1.69 -25.17
C ILE A 274 -10.93 1.15 -24.57
N LYS A 275 -12.03 1.30 -25.29
CA LYS A 275 -13.39 0.90 -24.88
C LYS A 275 -13.83 -0.41 -25.57
N ASP A 276 -13.13 -1.52 -25.31
CA ASP A 276 -13.41 -2.83 -25.92
C ASP A 276 -14.20 -3.79 -25.01
N GLY A 277 -14.72 -3.30 -23.89
CA GLY A 277 -15.50 -4.09 -22.93
C GLY A 277 -14.68 -4.92 -21.94
N ARG A 278 -13.35 -4.93 -22.03
CA ARG A 278 -12.49 -5.62 -21.07
C ARG A 278 -12.20 -4.73 -19.88
N LEU A 279 -12.05 -5.34 -18.69
CA LEU A 279 -11.67 -4.64 -17.46
C LEU A 279 -10.15 -4.48 -17.40
N ARG A 280 -9.63 -3.32 -17.78
CA ARG A 280 -8.20 -2.98 -17.68
C ARG A 280 -7.93 -1.84 -16.72
N HIS A 281 -8.95 -1.04 -16.45
CA HIS A 281 -8.85 0.16 -15.65
C HIS A 281 -10.12 0.34 -14.80
N PRO A 282 -10.09 1.00 -13.65
CA PRO A 282 -11.29 1.34 -12.87
C PRO A 282 -12.41 2.00 -13.68
N ALA A 283 -12.07 2.77 -14.71
CA ALA A 283 -13.04 3.36 -15.64
C ALA A 283 -13.86 2.34 -16.46
N ASP A 284 -13.42 1.08 -16.53
CA ASP A 284 -14.17 0.00 -17.18
C ASP A 284 -15.16 -0.67 -16.22
N SER A 285 -15.07 -0.39 -14.93
CA SER A 285 -15.83 -1.05 -13.88
C SER A 285 -17.32 -0.71 -13.92
N PRO A 286 -18.18 -1.63 -13.46
CA PRO A 286 -19.61 -1.33 -13.30
C PRO A 286 -19.86 -0.16 -12.34
N VAL A 287 -19.06 0.02 -11.29
CA VAL A 287 -19.22 1.13 -10.33
C VAL A 287 -19.03 2.47 -11.01
N TRP A 288 -18.00 2.61 -11.85
CA TRP A 288 -17.77 3.83 -12.61
C TRP A 288 -18.95 4.15 -13.53
N LYS A 289 -19.42 3.15 -14.27
CA LYS A 289 -20.59 3.29 -15.16
C LYS A 289 -21.86 3.64 -14.39
N THR A 290 -22.05 3.08 -13.19
CA THR A 290 -23.19 3.44 -12.34
C THR A 290 -23.13 4.90 -11.91
N VAL A 291 -21.95 5.41 -11.53
CA VAL A 291 -21.77 6.83 -11.21
C VAL A 291 -22.10 7.72 -12.41
N ASP A 292 -21.65 7.34 -13.60
CA ASP A 292 -21.91 8.10 -14.81
C ASP A 292 -23.41 8.11 -15.20
N LEU A 293 -24.13 7.03 -14.93
CA LEU A 293 -25.56 6.90 -15.20
C LEU A 293 -26.43 7.63 -14.15
N GLU A 294 -26.10 7.49 -12.87
CA GLU A 294 -26.88 8.09 -11.77
C GLU A 294 -26.69 9.61 -11.69
N TRP A 295 -25.50 10.11 -12.06
CA TRP A 295 -25.16 11.54 -11.99
C TRP A 295 -24.59 12.07 -13.32
N PRO A 296 -25.43 12.25 -14.36
CA PRO A 296 -24.98 12.73 -15.67
C PRO A 296 -24.28 14.08 -15.62
N SER A 297 -24.73 14.99 -14.74
CA SER A 297 -24.09 16.30 -14.55
C SER A 297 -22.64 16.22 -14.05
N PHE A 298 -22.32 15.18 -13.27
CA PHE A 298 -20.97 14.89 -12.86
C PHE A 298 -20.15 14.22 -13.98
N ALA A 299 -20.77 13.29 -14.69
CA ALA A 299 -20.14 12.49 -15.74
C ALA A 299 -19.79 13.29 -17.00
N ASN A 300 -20.61 14.30 -17.35
CA ASN A 300 -20.42 15.15 -18.53
C ASN A 300 -19.16 16.02 -18.47
N GLU A 301 -18.61 16.25 -17.27
CA GLU A 301 -17.33 16.92 -17.10
C GLU A 301 -16.22 15.88 -16.86
N PRO A 302 -15.40 15.54 -17.88
CA PRO A 302 -14.36 14.52 -17.75
C PRO A 302 -13.24 14.88 -16.78
N ARG A 303 -13.12 16.17 -16.43
CA ARG A 303 -12.16 16.66 -15.43
C ARG A 303 -12.59 16.37 -13.99
N ASN A 304 -13.85 16.03 -13.76
CA ASN A 304 -14.30 15.61 -12.44
C ASN A 304 -13.57 14.37 -11.96
N ILE A 305 -13.06 14.42 -10.73
CA ILE A 305 -12.12 13.43 -10.21
C ILE A 305 -12.83 12.25 -9.56
N ARG A 306 -12.35 11.05 -9.86
CA ARG A 306 -12.79 9.79 -9.27
C ARG A 306 -11.67 9.20 -8.43
N LEU A 307 -11.94 9.07 -7.13
CA LEU A 307 -10.97 8.74 -6.09
C LEU A 307 -11.19 7.32 -5.56
N ALA A 308 -10.10 6.71 -5.11
CA ALA A 308 -10.15 5.63 -4.15
C ALA A 308 -9.40 6.04 -2.87
N LEU A 309 -9.82 5.49 -1.72
CA LEU A 309 -9.16 5.68 -0.45
C LEU A 309 -8.45 4.40 -0.05
N SER A 310 -7.18 4.51 0.35
CA SER A 310 -6.43 3.41 0.95
C SER A 310 -5.92 3.79 2.33
N THR A 311 -5.93 2.84 3.26
CA THR A 311 -5.39 3.04 4.61
C THR A 311 -4.69 1.79 5.11
N ASP A 312 -3.58 2.00 5.81
CA ASP A 312 -2.84 0.92 6.46
C ASP A 312 -2.12 1.42 7.72
N GLY A 313 -1.84 0.49 8.63
CA GLY A 313 -1.05 0.73 9.83
C GLY A 313 0.43 0.61 9.54
N ILE A 314 1.18 1.69 9.69
CA ILE A 314 2.61 1.77 9.43
C ILE A 314 3.37 1.85 10.75
N ASN A 315 4.43 1.05 10.92
CA ASN A 315 5.41 1.28 11.97
C ASN A 315 6.54 2.18 11.40
N PRO A 316 6.63 3.46 11.80
CA PRO A 316 7.64 4.37 11.29
C PRO A 316 9.05 4.08 11.85
N HIS A 317 9.14 3.23 12.89
CA HIS A 317 10.40 2.84 13.49
C HIS A 317 10.94 1.58 12.81
N THR A 318 12.19 1.57 12.43
CA THR A 318 12.86 0.40 11.83
C THR A 318 13.03 -0.77 12.81
N SER A 319 12.87 -0.52 14.10
CA SER A 319 12.96 -1.55 15.15
C SER A 319 11.70 -2.40 15.19
N LEU A 320 11.85 -3.70 14.96
CA LEU A 320 10.77 -4.71 15.08
C LEU A 320 10.24 -4.86 16.53
N SER A 321 10.97 -4.37 17.53
CA SER A 321 10.56 -4.39 18.94
C SER A 321 9.54 -3.30 19.28
N SER A 322 9.44 -2.25 18.48
CA SER A 322 8.46 -1.17 18.67
C SER A 322 7.07 -1.61 18.20
N LYS A 323 6.10 -1.64 19.13
CA LYS A 323 4.68 -1.85 18.84
C LYS A 323 3.95 -0.56 18.45
N TYR A 324 4.68 0.43 17.95
CA TYR A 324 4.09 1.69 17.53
C TYR A 324 3.42 1.51 16.16
N SER A 325 2.18 1.96 16.04
CA SER A 325 1.43 1.95 14.79
C SER A 325 0.84 3.32 14.55
N CYS A 326 1.26 4.01 13.51
CA CYS A 326 0.55 5.16 12.95
C CYS A 326 -0.27 4.71 11.75
N TRP A 327 -1.35 5.43 11.45
CA TRP A 327 -2.24 5.11 10.35
C TRP A 327 -2.25 6.23 9.33
N SER A 328 -1.95 5.88 8.10
CA SER A 328 -1.98 6.78 6.96
C SER A 328 -3.25 6.57 6.15
N ILE A 329 -3.85 7.66 5.66
CA ILE A 329 -4.93 7.61 4.70
C ILE A 329 -4.47 8.31 3.43
N MET A 330 -4.56 7.58 2.33
CA MET A 330 -4.14 8.02 1.00
C MET A 330 -5.30 8.01 0.04
N LEU A 331 -5.37 9.01 -0.85
CA LEU A 331 -6.27 9.03 -1.99
C LEU A 331 -5.50 8.72 -3.27
N VAL A 332 -6.10 7.91 -4.12
CA VAL A 332 -5.59 7.54 -5.45
C VAL A 332 -6.55 8.12 -6.50
N ILE A 333 -5.99 8.77 -7.53
CA ILE A 333 -6.75 9.40 -8.61
C ILE A 333 -6.87 8.43 -9.79
N TYR A 334 -8.08 7.98 -10.08
CA TYR A 334 -8.34 7.03 -11.16
C TYR A 334 -8.64 7.67 -12.53
N ASN A 335 -8.62 8.98 -12.63
CA ASN A 335 -8.69 9.65 -13.92
C ASN A 335 -7.44 9.43 -14.77
N LEU A 336 -6.30 9.20 -14.08
CA LEU A 336 -4.97 9.05 -14.66
C LEU A 336 -4.81 7.69 -15.38
N PRO A 337 -3.92 7.60 -16.37
CA PRO A 337 -3.56 6.33 -16.99
C PRO A 337 -2.94 5.35 -15.97
N PRO A 338 -3.03 4.02 -16.21
CA PRO A 338 -2.56 3.00 -15.27
C PRO A 338 -1.11 3.14 -14.83
N TRP A 339 -0.24 3.61 -15.72
CA TRP A 339 1.19 3.80 -15.42
C TRP A 339 1.49 5.04 -14.56
N LEU A 340 0.53 5.94 -14.35
CA LEU A 340 0.65 7.12 -13.51
C LEU A 340 -0.10 7.00 -12.19
N CYS A 341 -1.30 6.41 -12.18
CA CYS A 341 -2.21 6.47 -11.03
C CYS A 341 -1.61 5.93 -9.71
N MET A 342 -0.63 5.00 -9.77
CA MET A 342 0.03 4.45 -8.59
C MET A 342 1.43 5.05 -8.32
N LYS A 343 1.85 6.04 -9.11
CA LYS A 343 3.11 6.73 -8.81
C LYS A 343 2.97 7.63 -7.57
N ARG A 344 4.04 7.73 -6.78
CA ARG A 344 4.07 8.51 -5.52
C ARG A 344 3.60 9.95 -5.70
N LYS A 345 3.96 10.59 -6.81
CA LYS A 345 3.57 11.95 -7.16
C LYS A 345 2.05 12.15 -7.20
N PHE A 346 1.31 11.14 -7.68
CA PHE A 346 -0.14 11.20 -7.87
C PHE A 346 -0.95 10.54 -6.76
N THR A 347 -0.27 9.99 -5.74
CA THR A 347 -0.92 9.45 -4.54
C THR A 347 -0.94 10.52 -3.46
N LEU A 348 -2.12 10.89 -2.99
CA LEU A 348 -2.31 11.97 -2.03
C LEU A 348 -2.36 11.43 -0.61
N LEU A 349 -1.32 11.65 0.19
CA LEU A 349 -1.43 11.47 1.64
C LEU A 349 -2.34 12.57 2.20
N THR A 350 -3.47 12.22 2.81
CA THR A 350 -4.45 13.18 3.35
C THR A 350 -4.48 13.23 4.86
N LEU A 351 -4.25 12.09 5.51
CA LEU A 351 -4.29 12.00 6.96
C LEU A 351 -3.14 11.14 7.48
N LEU A 352 -2.55 11.55 8.60
CA LEU A 352 -1.64 10.72 9.36
C LEU A 352 -2.06 10.74 10.83
N ILE A 353 -2.58 9.60 11.31
CA ILE A 353 -3.05 9.42 12.67
C ILE A 353 -1.88 8.92 13.52
N SER A 354 -1.48 9.69 14.54
CA SER A 354 -0.40 9.29 15.41
C SER A 354 -0.77 8.10 16.31
N GLY A 355 0.22 7.19 16.52
CA GLY A 355 0.10 6.04 17.40
C GLY A 355 0.02 6.40 18.90
N PRO A 356 0.40 5.49 19.79
CA PRO A 356 1.01 4.18 19.50
C PRO A 356 0.03 3.06 19.10
N LYS A 357 -1.27 3.24 19.35
CA LYS A 357 -2.30 2.23 19.05
C LYS A 357 -3.13 2.66 17.86
N GLN A 358 -3.58 1.67 17.09
CA GLN A 358 -4.50 1.89 15.98
C GLN A 358 -5.85 2.45 16.48
N PRO A 359 -6.54 3.28 15.67
CA PRO A 359 -7.84 3.84 16.03
C PRO A 359 -8.96 2.80 16.05
N SER A 360 -8.81 1.67 15.35
CA SER A 360 -9.84 0.63 15.21
C SER A 360 -11.15 1.20 14.63
N ASN A 361 -12.31 0.88 15.22
CA ASN A 361 -13.61 1.42 14.76
C ASN A 361 -13.76 2.94 14.97
N ASP A 362 -12.96 3.55 15.84
CA ASP A 362 -12.97 5.00 16.08
C ASP A 362 -12.28 5.80 14.96
N ILE A 363 -11.85 5.14 13.88
CA ILE A 363 -11.21 5.78 12.72
C ILE A 363 -12.11 6.86 12.08
N ASP A 364 -13.42 6.74 12.21
CA ASP A 364 -14.39 7.70 11.69
C ASP A 364 -14.19 9.10 12.29
N VAL A 365 -13.77 9.19 13.55
CA VAL A 365 -13.43 10.47 14.20
C VAL A 365 -12.34 11.19 13.41
N TYR A 366 -11.35 10.46 12.94
CA TYR A 366 -10.22 11.00 12.20
C TYR A 366 -10.53 11.29 10.74
N LEU A 367 -11.47 10.56 10.15
CA LEU A 367 -11.90 10.77 8.76
C LEU A 367 -12.78 12.02 8.59
N ALA A 368 -13.38 12.54 9.66
CA ALA A 368 -14.33 13.64 9.57
C ALA A 368 -13.83 14.85 8.75
N PRO A 369 -12.60 15.38 8.91
CA PRO A 369 -12.13 16.49 8.08
C PRO A 369 -12.10 16.16 6.59
N LEU A 370 -11.70 14.93 6.24
CA LEU A 370 -11.67 14.47 4.86
C LEU A 370 -13.08 14.31 4.27
N ILE A 371 -14.02 13.83 5.07
CA ILE A 371 -15.42 13.72 4.64
C ILE A 371 -16.02 15.09 4.37
N ASP A 372 -15.68 16.11 5.15
CA ASP A 372 -16.14 17.49 4.91
C ASP A 372 -15.61 18.02 3.56
N ASP A 373 -14.32 17.83 3.28
CA ASP A 373 -13.74 18.20 1.97
C ASP A 373 -14.39 17.43 0.81
N LEU A 374 -14.66 16.13 0.99
CA LEU A 374 -15.33 15.33 -0.03
C LEU A 374 -16.79 15.76 -0.27
N LYS A 375 -17.50 16.22 0.78
CA LYS A 375 -18.84 16.82 0.65
C LYS A 375 -18.78 18.10 -0.15
N THR A 376 -17.84 19.00 0.16
CA THR A 376 -17.62 20.24 -0.59
C THR A 376 -17.35 19.97 -2.06
N LEU A 377 -16.42 19.03 -2.35
CA LEU A 377 -16.09 18.65 -3.72
C LEU A 377 -17.27 18.01 -4.47
N TRP A 378 -18.15 17.28 -3.78
CA TRP A 378 -19.30 16.64 -4.40
C TRP A 378 -20.44 17.60 -4.63
N ASN A 379 -20.85 18.37 -3.61
CA ASN A 379 -22.05 19.19 -3.65
C ASN A 379 -21.84 20.49 -4.43
N GLU A 380 -20.83 21.26 -4.04
CA GLU A 380 -20.56 22.59 -4.57
C GLU A 380 -19.50 22.56 -5.66
N GLY A 381 -18.47 21.73 -5.48
CA GLY A 381 -17.25 21.79 -6.25
C GLY A 381 -16.37 22.97 -5.88
N VAL A 382 -15.23 23.08 -6.51
CA VAL A 382 -14.28 24.18 -6.30
C VAL A 382 -13.80 24.72 -7.63
N ARG A 383 -13.53 26.02 -7.69
CA ARG A 383 -13.01 26.67 -8.89
C ARG A 383 -11.58 26.22 -9.14
N ALA A 384 -11.29 25.76 -10.35
CA ALA A 384 -9.97 25.32 -10.79
C ALA A 384 -9.67 25.83 -12.20
N TYR A 385 -8.39 26.09 -12.47
CA TYR A 385 -7.91 26.47 -13.79
C TYR A 385 -7.22 25.28 -14.47
N ASP A 386 -7.66 24.96 -15.68
CA ASP A 386 -7.08 23.91 -16.52
C ASP A 386 -6.04 24.53 -17.45
N ALA A 387 -4.76 24.32 -17.14
CA ALA A 387 -3.65 24.86 -17.91
C ALA A 387 -3.53 24.24 -19.33
N TYR A 388 -4.03 23.01 -19.54
CA TYR A 388 -4.04 22.36 -20.84
C TYR A 388 -5.10 22.97 -21.77
N ARG A 389 -6.32 23.18 -21.25
CA ARG A 389 -7.43 23.81 -22.02
C ARG A 389 -7.44 25.32 -21.94
N LYS A 390 -6.68 25.91 -21.00
CA LYS A 390 -6.59 27.36 -20.72
C LYS A 390 -7.94 27.97 -20.35
N GLU A 391 -8.71 27.29 -19.52
CA GLU A 391 -10.02 27.72 -19.06
C GLU A 391 -10.27 27.39 -17.60
N GLU A 392 -11.14 28.13 -16.97
CA GLU A 392 -11.63 27.84 -15.62
C GLU A 392 -12.82 26.87 -15.67
N PHE A 393 -12.91 26.02 -14.65
CA PHE A 393 -14.02 25.09 -14.50
C PHE A 393 -14.30 24.81 -13.02
N THR A 394 -15.45 24.22 -12.75
CA THR A 394 -15.80 23.74 -11.42
C THR A 394 -15.37 22.29 -11.27
N LEU A 395 -14.34 22.08 -10.44
CA LEU A 395 -13.81 20.77 -10.13
C LEU A 395 -14.67 20.10 -9.07
N ARG A 396 -15.23 18.94 -9.38
CA ARG A 396 -15.94 18.06 -8.46
C ARG A 396 -15.20 16.74 -8.29
N ALA A 397 -15.47 16.03 -7.19
CA ALA A 397 -14.87 14.72 -6.97
C ALA A 397 -15.84 13.74 -6.31
N VAL A 398 -15.66 12.45 -6.61
CA VAL A 398 -16.39 11.34 -6.02
C VAL A 398 -15.41 10.29 -5.48
N LEU A 399 -15.67 9.78 -4.28
CA LEU A 399 -14.96 8.62 -3.73
C LEU A 399 -15.70 7.35 -4.18
N LEU A 400 -15.10 6.56 -5.07
CA LEU A 400 -15.74 5.35 -5.62
C LEU A 400 -15.76 4.20 -4.61
N TRP A 401 -14.64 3.99 -3.89
CA TRP A 401 -14.48 2.91 -2.91
C TRP A 401 -13.25 3.10 -2.04
N THR A 402 -13.16 2.24 -1.02
CA THR A 402 -11.91 2.08 -0.26
C THR A 402 -11.21 0.78 -0.66
N ILE A 403 -9.87 0.72 -0.57
CA ILE A 403 -9.04 -0.47 -0.84
C ILE A 403 -8.15 -0.70 0.37
N ASN A 404 -8.32 -1.85 1.03
CA ASN A 404 -7.65 -2.10 2.30
C ASN A 404 -7.37 -3.59 2.52
N ASP A 405 -6.53 -3.89 3.50
CA ASP A 405 -6.44 -5.21 4.08
C ASP A 405 -7.73 -5.57 4.84
N PHE A 406 -7.88 -6.83 5.23
CA PHE A 406 -9.11 -7.30 5.85
C PHE A 406 -9.40 -6.65 7.22
N PRO A 407 -8.42 -6.42 8.11
CA PRO A 407 -8.61 -5.64 9.33
C PRO A 407 -9.05 -4.19 9.12
N ALA A 408 -8.42 -3.46 8.20
CA ALA A 408 -8.79 -2.08 7.90
C ALA A 408 -10.17 -2.00 7.22
N TYR A 409 -10.52 -2.97 6.36
CA TYR A 409 -11.87 -3.11 5.83
C TYR A 409 -12.91 -3.13 6.96
N GLY A 410 -12.68 -3.95 8.01
CA GLY A 410 -13.57 -4.01 9.16
C GLY A 410 -13.70 -2.68 9.90
N ASN A 411 -12.59 -1.98 10.10
CA ASN A 411 -12.57 -0.69 10.78
C ASN A 411 -13.31 0.41 10.01
N LEU A 412 -13.19 0.44 8.68
CA LEU A 412 -13.84 1.43 7.83
C LEU A 412 -15.32 1.13 7.61
N SER A 413 -15.65 -0.12 7.33
CA SER A 413 -17.04 -0.51 7.06
C SER A 413 -17.90 -0.62 8.31
N GLY A 414 -17.27 -0.86 9.47
CA GLY A 414 -17.97 -1.19 10.71
C GLY A 414 -18.41 -2.65 10.80
N TYR A 415 -17.98 -3.52 9.89
CA TYR A 415 -18.31 -4.94 9.89
C TYR A 415 -17.27 -5.76 10.67
N SER A 416 -17.71 -6.73 11.48
CA SER A 416 -16.80 -7.64 12.19
C SER A 416 -16.19 -8.66 11.23
N VAL A 417 -14.91 -8.49 10.90
CA VAL A 417 -14.17 -9.41 10.01
C VAL A 417 -13.54 -10.58 10.77
N LYS A 418 -14.10 -10.95 11.89
CA LYS A 418 -13.66 -12.05 12.76
C LYS A 418 -14.82 -13.00 13.06
N GLU A 419 -14.49 -14.16 13.62
CA GLU A 419 -15.46 -15.17 14.07
C GLU A 419 -16.22 -15.86 12.93
N TYR A 420 -17.42 -16.36 13.19
CA TYR A 420 -18.15 -17.22 12.26
C TYR A 420 -18.73 -16.48 11.04
N LYS A 421 -19.07 -15.21 11.18
CA LYS A 421 -19.73 -14.39 10.15
C LYS A 421 -18.77 -13.33 9.55
N ALA A 422 -17.51 -13.64 9.41
CA ALA A 422 -16.47 -12.66 9.04
C ALA A 422 -16.55 -12.10 7.60
N CYS A 423 -17.36 -12.68 6.73
CA CYS A 423 -17.47 -12.21 5.35
C CYS A 423 -18.58 -11.16 5.20
N PRO A 424 -18.25 -9.88 4.88
CA PRO A 424 -19.25 -8.82 4.74
C PRO A 424 -20.14 -8.97 3.50
N ILE A 425 -19.80 -9.86 2.58
CA ILE A 425 -20.62 -10.18 1.40
C ILE A 425 -21.59 -11.32 1.71
N CYS A 426 -21.10 -12.36 2.39
CA CYS A 426 -21.91 -13.52 2.74
C CYS A 426 -22.77 -13.29 3.98
N GLU A 427 -22.33 -12.45 4.91
CA GLU A 427 -22.94 -12.17 6.20
C GLU A 427 -23.38 -13.45 6.94
N GLU A 428 -24.69 -13.59 7.19
CA GLU A 428 -25.29 -14.77 7.84
C GLU A 428 -25.05 -16.07 7.05
N LYS A 429 -24.84 -15.98 5.72
CA LYS A 429 -24.58 -17.11 4.83
C LYS A 429 -23.10 -17.47 4.74
N THR A 430 -22.27 -16.88 5.58
CA THR A 430 -20.83 -17.24 5.66
C THR A 430 -20.72 -18.70 6.12
N PHE A 431 -20.16 -19.54 5.25
CA PHE A 431 -19.92 -20.95 5.61
C PHE A 431 -18.60 -21.04 6.37
N SER A 432 -18.69 -21.15 7.68
CA SER A 432 -17.56 -21.21 8.59
C SER A 432 -17.60 -22.48 9.44
N GLN A 433 -16.42 -23.02 9.78
CA GLN A 433 -16.27 -24.22 10.58
C GLN A 433 -15.16 -24.04 11.62
N TYR A 434 -15.43 -24.45 12.86
CA TYR A 434 -14.42 -24.43 13.91
C TYR A 434 -13.53 -25.67 13.84
N LEU A 435 -12.22 -25.45 13.75
CA LEU A 435 -11.19 -26.49 13.74
C LEU A 435 -10.75 -26.78 15.18
N LYS A 436 -11.14 -27.94 15.70
CA LYS A 436 -10.95 -28.32 17.12
C LYS A 436 -9.49 -28.39 17.54
N HIS A 437 -8.62 -28.95 16.69
CA HIS A 437 -7.19 -29.12 17.01
C HIS A 437 -6.38 -27.85 16.82
N SER A 438 -6.67 -27.08 15.78
CA SER A 438 -6.03 -25.78 15.52
C SER A 438 -6.62 -24.64 16.35
N ARG A 439 -7.79 -24.83 16.97
CA ARG A 439 -8.53 -23.83 17.77
C ARG A 439 -8.76 -22.53 17.02
N LYS A 440 -9.25 -22.61 15.80
CA LYS A 440 -9.54 -21.47 14.95
C LYS A 440 -10.76 -21.75 14.06
N VAL A 441 -11.40 -20.68 13.61
CA VAL A 441 -12.44 -20.76 12.58
C VAL A 441 -11.78 -20.80 11.21
N CYS A 442 -12.26 -21.64 10.32
CA CYS A 442 -11.93 -21.61 8.89
C CYS A 442 -13.19 -21.34 8.07
N TYR A 443 -12.99 -20.77 6.89
CA TYR A 443 -14.07 -20.42 5.98
C TYR A 443 -14.04 -21.36 4.79
N MET A 444 -15.20 -21.92 4.48
CA MET A 444 -15.39 -22.92 3.44
C MET A 444 -16.35 -22.39 2.37
N GLY A 445 -16.76 -23.25 1.43
CA GLY A 445 -17.82 -22.91 0.47
C GLY A 445 -17.41 -21.93 -0.64
N HIS A 446 -16.12 -21.61 -0.79
CA HIS A 446 -15.62 -20.69 -1.80
C HIS A 446 -15.87 -21.15 -3.25
N ARG A 447 -16.11 -22.45 -3.50
CA ARG A 447 -16.50 -22.96 -4.82
C ARG A 447 -17.84 -22.41 -5.35
N LYS A 448 -18.69 -21.89 -4.45
CA LYS A 448 -19.96 -21.23 -4.82
C LYS A 448 -19.74 -19.99 -5.70
N PHE A 449 -18.56 -19.36 -5.59
CA PHE A 449 -18.22 -18.17 -6.37
C PHE A 449 -17.65 -18.47 -7.77
N LEU A 450 -17.37 -19.75 -8.06
CA LEU A 450 -16.95 -20.16 -9.40
C LEU A 450 -18.15 -20.19 -10.37
N PRO A 451 -17.94 -20.04 -11.68
CA PRO A 451 -19.01 -20.22 -12.67
C PRO A 451 -19.74 -21.56 -12.50
N ARG A 452 -21.04 -21.59 -12.75
CA ARG A 452 -21.86 -22.80 -12.50
C ARG A 452 -21.31 -24.07 -13.12
N ARG A 453 -20.72 -24.01 -14.32
CA ARG A 453 -20.17 -25.14 -15.06
C ARG A 453 -18.69 -25.38 -14.81
N HIS A 454 -18.09 -24.72 -13.82
CA HIS A 454 -16.67 -24.88 -13.53
C HIS A 454 -16.38 -26.28 -12.98
N TYR A 455 -15.36 -26.95 -13.54
CA TYR A 455 -15.03 -28.35 -13.22
C TYR A 455 -14.71 -28.56 -11.73
N PHE A 456 -14.13 -27.60 -11.00
CA PHE A 456 -13.90 -27.72 -9.58
C PHE A 456 -15.18 -27.86 -8.77
N ARG A 457 -16.33 -27.46 -9.27
CA ARG A 457 -17.62 -27.65 -8.58
C ARG A 457 -18.03 -29.12 -8.53
N THR A 458 -17.66 -29.90 -9.53
CA THR A 458 -17.97 -31.34 -9.63
C THR A 458 -16.98 -32.22 -8.89
N TRP A 459 -15.77 -31.74 -8.60
CA TRP A 459 -14.76 -32.49 -7.88
C TRP A 459 -15.16 -32.72 -6.43
N LYS A 460 -15.18 -34.01 -6.01
CA LYS A 460 -15.54 -34.45 -4.66
C LYS A 460 -14.30 -34.62 -3.78
N ASN A 461 -13.38 -35.48 -4.21
CA ASN A 461 -12.25 -35.97 -3.40
C ASN A 461 -11.20 -34.91 -3.07
N ALA A 462 -11.08 -33.87 -3.90
CA ALA A 462 -10.14 -32.77 -3.68
C ALA A 462 -10.64 -31.74 -2.64
N PHE A 463 -11.93 -31.80 -2.31
CA PHE A 463 -12.61 -30.87 -1.40
C PHE A 463 -13.29 -31.61 -0.25
N ASN A 464 -14.54 -31.32 0.05
CA ASN A 464 -15.33 -31.85 1.17
C ASN A 464 -16.04 -33.19 0.89
N GLY A 465 -15.73 -33.85 -0.21
CA GLY A 465 -16.38 -35.11 -0.60
C GLY A 465 -17.70 -34.93 -1.38
N GLU A 466 -18.19 -33.72 -1.53
CA GLU A 466 -19.45 -33.39 -2.19
C GLU A 466 -19.25 -32.51 -3.43
N GLN A 467 -20.25 -32.47 -4.31
CA GLN A 467 -20.32 -31.52 -5.39
C GLN A 467 -20.90 -30.20 -4.88
N GLU A 468 -20.48 -29.08 -5.48
CA GLU A 468 -20.96 -27.75 -5.07
C GLU A 468 -21.98 -27.19 -6.07
N PHE A 469 -23.24 -27.23 -5.70
CA PHE A 469 -24.34 -26.69 -6.52
C PHE A 469 -24.85 -25.33 -6.01
N GLY A 470 -24.42 -24.90 -4.81
CA GLY A 470 -24.86 -23.67 -4.19
C GLY A 470 -24.56 -22.44 -5.02
N LEU A 471 -25.40 -21.42 -4.92
CA LEU A 471 -25.17 -20.12 -5.52
C LEU A 471 -24.34 -19.25 -4.58
N ALA A 472 -23.49 -18.40 -5.20
CA ALA A 472 -22.84 -17.35 -4.43
C ALA A 472 -23.90 -16.41 -3.84
N PRO A 473 -23.76 -16.00 -2.56
CA PRO A 473 -24.63 -14.97 -2.01
C PRO A 473 -24.50 -13.68 -2.82
N ALA A 474 -25.61 -13.03 -3.10
CA ALA A 474 -25.57 -11.70 -3.68
C ALA A 474 -25.10 -10.68 -2.63
N PRO A 475 -24.17 -9.77 -2.97
CA PRO A 475 -23.78 -8.70 -2.07
C PRO A 475 -24.96 -7.77 -1.79
N LEU A 476 -25.03 -7.22 -0.58
CA LEU A 476 -26.03 -6.23 -0.23
C LEU A 476 -25.77 -4.92 -0.97
N THR A 477 -26.86 -4.28 -1.39
CA THR A 477 -26.81 -2.89 -1.88
C THR A 477 -26.44 -1.93 -0.75
N GLY A 478 -25.94 -0.72 -1.10
CA GLY A 478 -25.60 0.26 -0.08
C GLY A 478 -26.79 0.67 0.78
N ASN A 479 -27.96 0.81 0.18
CA ASN A 479 -29.20 1.12 0.87
C ASN A 479 -29.59 0.00 1.87
N GLN A 480 -29.49 -1.28 1.46
CA GLN A 480 -29.74 -2.40 2.34
C GLN A 480 -28.78 -2.43 3.54
N VAL A 481 -27.51 -2.09 3.31
CA VAL A 481 -26.54 -1.95 4.41
C VAL A 481 -26.88 -0.78 5.30
N LEU A 482 -27.20 0.39 4.73
CA LEU A 482 -27.60 1.59 5.49
C LEU A 482 -28.77 1.29 6.41
N ASN A 483 -29.82 0.63 5.91
CA ASN A 483 -30.98 0.24 6.71
C ASN A 483 -30.62 -0.68 7.89
N LYS A 484 -29.65 -1.59 7.72
CA LYS A 484 -29.16 -2.46 8.81
C LYS A 484 -28.37 -1.71 9.86
N VAL A 485 -27.56 -0.71 9.44
CA VAL A 485 -26.65 -0.02 10.36
C VAL A 485 -27.25 1.26 10.95
N TYR A 486 -28.37 1.75 10.41
CA TYR A 486 -29.01 2.99 10.83
C TYR A 486 -29.42 2.98 12.32
N VAL A 487 -29.86 1.83 12.81
CA VAL A 487 -30.31 1.66 14.21
C VAL A 487 -29.17 1.42 15.20
N ILE A 488 -27.92 1.28 14.70
CA ILE A 488 -26.79 0.95 15.55
C ILE A 488 -26.27 2.22 16.23
N GLN A 489 -26.38 2.24 17.55
CA GLN A 489 -25.74 3.28 18.36
C GLN A 489 -24.31 2.87 18.67
N PHE A 490 -23.34 3.51 18.00
CA PHE A 490 -21.92 3.28 18.25
C PHE A 490 -21.39 4.28 19.27
N LYS A 491 -20.87 3.77 20.39
CA LYS A 491 -20.20 4.59 21.40
C LYS A 491 -18.73 4.77 21.03
N VAL A 492 -18.38 6.00 20.68
CA VAL A 492 -17.01 6.37 20.30
C VAL A 492 -16.10 6.39 21.53
N GLY A 493 -14.86 6.00 21.31
CA GLY A 493 -13.79 6.06 22.31
C GLY A 493 -13.45 4.73 22.99
N LYS A 494 -12.20 4.62 23.39
CA LYS A 494 -11.69 3.42 24.08
C LYS A 494 -12.10 3.45 25.55
N PRO A 495 -12.45 2.28 26.13
CA PRO A 495 -12.77 2.21 27.54
C PRO A 495 -11.56 2.61 28.39
N ILE A 496 -11.81 3.39 29.45
CA ILE A 496 -10.79 3.79 30.41
C ILE A 496 -10.45 2.54 31.24
N VAL A 497 -9.32 1.91 30.95
CA VAL A 497 -8.83 0.80 31.76
C VAL A 497 -8.15 1.41 33.00
N CYS A 498 -8.86 1.46 34.11
CA CYS A 498 -8.24 1.71 35.40
C CYS A 498 -7.23 0.59 35.68
N PRO A 499 -5.95 0.87 35.91
CA PRO A 499 -4.99 -0.16 36.27
C PRO A 499 -5.33 -0.69 37.67
N ILE A 500 -5.99 -1.85 37.73
CA ILE A 500 -6.15 -2.59 38.98
C ILE A 500 -4.73 -2.95 39.43
N LYS A 501 -4.22 -2.28 40.49
CA LYS A 501 -2.97 -2.64 41.14
C LYS A 501 -3.11 -4.08 41.66
N LYS A 502 -2.59 -5.06 40.92
CA LYS A 502 -2.42 -6.42 41.43
C LYS A 502 -1.47 -6.36 42.61
N LYS A 503 -1.99 -6.43 43.83
CA LYS A 503 -1.20 -6.70 45.01
C LYS A 503 -0.48 -8.02 44.79
N LYS A 504 0.87 -8.00 44.77
CA LYS A 504 1.71 -9.20 44.81
C LYS A 504 1.52 -9.86 46.20
N GLY A 505 0.55 -10.73 46.33
CA GLY A 505 0.43 -11.67 47.44
C GLY A 505 1.22 -12.93 47.07
N ARG A 506 2.23 -13.24 47.85
CA ARG A 506 2.99 -14.50 47.85
C ARG A 506 2.12 -15.55 48.50
N GLY A 507 1.59 -16.52 47.75
CA GLY A 507 0.81 -17.62 48.32
C GLY A 507 0.55 -18.69 47.27
N LYS A 508 1.09 -19.89 47.50
CA LYS A 508 0.84 -21.13 46.74
C LYS A 508 -0.62 -21.58 46.92
N SER A 509 -1.14 -22.15 45.86
CA SER A 509 -1.92 -23.40 45.71
C SER A 509 -3.25 -23.26 44.99
N VAL A 510 -3.38 -24.11 43.98
CA VAL A 510 -4.50 -24.98 43.61
C VAL A 510 -5.92 -24.38 43.70
N GLY A 511 -6.55 -24.30 42.54
CA GLY A 511 -7.99 -24.07 42.43
C GLY A 511 -8.35 -23.32 41.16
N LYS A 512 -8.81 -24.04 40.15
CA LYS A 512 -9.53 -23.47 39.03
C LYS A 512 -10.83 -22.87 39.54
N ASP A 513 -10.88 -21.56 39.67
CA ASP A 513 -12.14 -20.85 39.71
C ASP A 513 -12.17 -19.78 38.65
N LYS A 514 -13.06 -19.93 37.72
CA LYS A 514 -13.48 -18.93 36.77
C LYS A 514 -14.12 -17.79 37.54
N THR A 515 -13.39 -16.73 37.81
CA THR A 515 -13.99 -15.49 38.30
C THR A 515 -14.74 -14.88 37.12
N GLU A 516 -16.04 -14.99 37.20
CA GLU A 516 -17.01 -14.26 36.40
C GLU A 516 -16.72 -12.76 36.57
N VAL A 517 -16.26 -12.13 35.51
CA VAL A 517 -16.37 -10.70 35.37
C VAL A 517 -17.87 -10.43 35.19
N SER A 518 -18.46 -9.71 36.10
CA SER A 518 -19.85 -9.28 36.04
C SER A 518 -20.06 -8.54 34.71
N LEU A 519 -20.63 -9.24 33.76
CA LEU A 519 -21.24 -8.73 32.55
C LEU A 519 -22.52 -7.98 32.99
N THR A 520 -22.40 -6.65 33.02
CA THR A 520 -23.60 -5.82 32.94
C THR A 520 -24.28 -6.13 31.62
N SER A 521 -25.49 -6.70 31.72
CA SER A 521 -26.50 -6.90 30.68
C SER A 521 -25.98 -6.91 29.23
N ALA A 522 -25.71 -8.11 28.76
CA ALA A 522 -25.55 -8.40 27.34
C ALA A 522 -26.92 -8.35 26.67
N ASP A 523 -27.26 -7.23 26.08
CA ASP A 523 -27.98 -7.25 24.82
C ASP A 523 -26.97 -7.71 23.77
N GLU A 524 -26.88 -9.00 23.56
CA GLU A 524 -26.19 -9.60 22.43
C GLU A 524 -26.94 -9.19 21.16
N SER A 525 -26.59 -8.05 20.60
CA SER A 525 -26.90 -7.77 19.21
C SER A 525 -26.13 -8.81 18.39
N THR A 526 -26.83 -9.83 17.94
CA THR A 526 -26.31 -10.91 17.07
C THR A 526 -25.78 -10.40 15.73
N SER A 527 -25.88 -9.09 15.48
CA SER A 527 -25.43 -8.44 14.25
C SER A 527 -23.91 -8.33 14.17
N PRO A 528 -23.29 -8.74 13.07
CA PRO A 528 -21.86 -8.54 12.81
C PRO A 528 -21.49 -7.07 12.57
N TRP A 529 -22.45 -6.20 12.31
CA TRP A 529 -22.27 -4.77 12.16
C TRP A 529 -22.09 -4.08 13.52
N LYS A 530 -21.09 -3.22 13.65
CA LYS A 530 -20.70 -2.55 14.91
C LYS A 530 -21.02 -1.07 14.91
N LYS A 531 -21.06 -0.44 13.75
CA LYS A 531 -21.32 1.00 13.60
C LYS A 531 -21.91 1.31 12.22
N LYS A 532 -22.52 2.48 12.09
CA LYS A 532 -22.74 3.15 10.82
C LYS A 532 -21.45 3.84 10.42
N SER A 533 -20.85 3.49 9.29
CA SER A 533 -19.62 4.10 8.78
C SER A 533 -19.85 5.57 8.41
N ILE A 534 -18.87 6.44 8.68
CA ILE A 534 -18.93 7.87 8.34
C ILE A 534 -19.10 8.12 6.82
N PHE A 535 -18.69 7.20 5.99
CA PHE A 535 -18.87 7.32 4.54
C PHE A 535 -20.33 7.44 4.11
N PHE A 536 -21.28 6.97 4.94
CA PHE A 536 -22.71 7.19 4.68
C PHE A 536 -23.18 8.65 4.88
N GLU A 537 -22.29 9.53 5.24
CA GLU A 537 -22.53 10.98 5.17
C GLU A 537 -22.33 11.56 3.76
N LEU A 538 -21.73 10.78 2.85
CA LEU A 538 -21.63 11.10 1.42
C LEU A 538 -22.90 10.57 0.75
N GLU A 539 -23.73 11.45 0.21
CA GLU A 539 -25.06 11.14 -0.33
C GLU A 539 -25.06 10.02 -1.39
N TYR A 540 -23.99 9.96 -2.18
CA TYR A 540 -23.85 8.95 -3.24
C TYR A 540 -23.43 7.56 -2.73
N TRP A 541 -22.92 7.44 -1.48
CA TRP A 541 -22.30 6.21 -0.98
C TRP A 541 -23.26 5.02 -0.91
N GLU A 542 -24.51 5.26 -0.56
CA GLU A 542 -25.55 4.22 -0.50
C GLU A 542 -25.92 3.64 -1.88
N LYS A 543 -25.70 4.39 -2.94
CA LYS A 543 -26.00 3.97 -4.31
C LYS A 543 -24.86 3.22 -4.99
N LEU A 544 -23.66 3.26 -4.43
CA LEU A 544 -22.50 2.56 -4.98
C LEU A 544 -22.67 1.05 -4.89
N LEU A 545 -22.43 0.35 -6.00
CA LEU A 545 -22.49 -1.11 -6.08
C LEU A 545 -21.41 -1.77 -5.21
N LEU A 546 -20.23 -1.17 -5.13
CA LEU A 546 -19.09 -1.64 -4.37
C LEU A 546 -18.52 -0.46 -3.60
N ARG A 547 -18.44 -0.58 -2.27
CA ARG A 547 -18.00 0.49 -1.37
C ARG A 547 -16.63 0.24 -0.77
N HIS A 548 -16.31 -1.02 -0.50
CA HIS A 548 -15.05 -1.44 0.10
C HIS A 548 -14.47 -2.60 -0.69
N ASN A 549 -13.21 -2.48 -1.09
CA ASN A 549 -12.44 -3.51 -1.77
C ASN A 549 -11.34 -4.05 -0.86
N LEU A 550 -10.96 -5.29 -1.10
CA LEU A 550 -9.77 -5.87 -0.51
C LEU A 550 -8.56 -5.56 -1.37
N ASP A 551 -7.42 -5.31 -0.73
CA ASP A 551 -6.13 -5.17 -1.41
C ASP A 551 -5.69 -6.52 -1.98
N VAL A 552 -5.72 -6.62 -3.30
CA VAL A 552 -5.37 -7.84 -4.04
C VAL A 552 -3.91 -8.19 -3.84
N MET A 553 -3.00 -7.21 -3.83
CA MET A 553 -1.56 -7.45 -3.62
C MET A 553 -1.30 -8.06 -2.23
N HIS A 554 -2.00 -7.59 -1.21
CA HIS A 554 -1.90 -8.15 0.14
C HIS A 554 -2.41 -9.60 0.20
N ILE A 555 -3.51 -9.91 -0.49
CA ILE A 555 -4.06 -11.27 -0.61
C ILE A 555 -3.07 -12.17 -1.32
N GLU A 556 -2.56 -11.78 -2.49
CA GLU A 556 -1.61 -12.55 -3.27
C GLU A 556 -0.33 -12.83 -2.48
N LYS A 557 0.22 -11.84 -1.80
CA LYS A 557 1.37 -12.00 -0.90
C LYS A 557 1.09 -13.04 0.18
N ASN A 558 -0.07 -12.99 0.84
CA ASN A 558 -0.44 -13.93 1.90
C ASN A 558 -0.61 -15.35 1.36
N VAL A 559 -1.18 -15.50 0.17
CA VAL A 559 -1.31 -16.80 -0.52
C VAL A 559 0.07 -17.34 -0.90
N CYS A 560 0.93 -16.53 -1.53
CA CYS A 560 2.29 -16.89 -1.88
C CYS A 560 3.11 -17.32 -0.65
N ASP A 561 3.09 -16.51 0.41
CA ASP A 561 3.79 -16.82 1.68
C ASP A 561 3.30 -18.14 2.29
N SER A 562 2.00 -18.41 2.24
CA SER A 562 1.41 -19.64 2.74
C SER A 562 1.79 -20.85 1.88
N LEU A 563 1.77 -20.72 0.55
CA LEU A 563 2.16 -21.79 -0.39
C LEU A 563 3.66 -22.09 -0.28
N ILE A 564 4.51 -21.08 -0.39
CA ILE A 564 5.97 -21.22 -0.32
C ILE A 564 6.36 -21.74 1.06
N GLY A 565 5.81 -21.18 2.13
CA GLY A 565 6.07 -21.61 3.50
C GLY A 565 5.70 -23.07 3.74
N THR A 566 4.60 -23.55 3.13
CA THR A 566 4.17 -24.94 3.26
C THR A 566 4.97 -25.88 2.37
N LEU A 567 5.24 -25.49 1.11
CA LEU A 567 6.01 -26.30 0.17
C LEU A 567 7.48 -26.51 0.63
N LEU A 568 8.09 -25.46 1.16
CA LEU A 568 9.47 -25.48 1.66
C LEU A 568 9.56 -25.89 3.13
N ASN A 569 8.43 -26.11 3.80
CA ASN A 569 8.34 -26.41 5.23
C ASN A 569 9.08 -25.37 6.11
N ILE A 570 8.91 -24.08 5.79
CA ILE A 570 9.58 -23.01 6.54
C ILE A 570 8.99 -22.95 7.96
N PRO A 571 9.80 -22.97 9.02
CA PRO A 571 9.34 -22.85 10.39
C PRO A 571 8.44 -21.62 10.57
N SER A 572 7.35 -21.76 11.31
CA SER A 572 6.31 -20.74 11.56
C SER A 572 5.46 -20.29 10.35
N LYS A 573 5.88 -20.56 9.11
CA LYS A 573 5.12 -20.21 7.89
C LYS A 573 4.36 -21.39 7.27
N SER A 574 4.80 -22.63 7.53
CA SER A 574 4.12 -23.83 7.03
C SER A 574 2.70 -23.96 7.60
N LYS A 575 1.74 -24.23 6.73
CA LYS A 575 0.34 -24.53 7.12
C LYS A 575 0.11 -26.03 7.32
N ASP A 576 1.08 -26.89 7.01
CA ASP A 576 1.02 -28.34 7.15
C ASP A 576 1.64 -28.78 8.49
N GLY A 577 0.97 -28.45 9.57
CA GLY A 577 1.37 -28.88 10.92
C GLY A 577 0.52 -30.03 11.45
N ILE A 578 0.96 -30.66 12.56
CA ILE A 578 0.26 -31.79 13.21
C ILE A 578 -1.21 -31.47 13.49
N LYS A 579 -1.49 -30.25 14.00
CA LYS A 579 -2.85 -29.81 14.30
C LYS A 579 -3.71 -29.72 13.04
N ALA A 580 -3.15 -29.20 11.94
CA ALA A 580 -3.85 -29.08 10.67
C ALA A 580 -4.18 -30.46 10.08
N ARG A 581 -3.26 -31.44 10.16
CA ARG A 581 -3.51 -32.81 9.71
C ARG A 581 -4.57 -33.54 10.55
N LYS A 582 -4.58 -33.32 11.88
CA LYS A 582 -5.64 -33.83 12.76
C LYS A 582 -7.01 -33.23 12.41
N ASP A 583 -7.07 -31.93 12.10
CA ASP A 583 -8.30 -31.28 11.65
C ASP A 583 -8.76 -31.82 10.28
N LEU A 584 -7.85 -32.03 9.33
CA LEU A 584 -8.17 -32.64 8.02
C LEU A 584 -8.72 -34.06 8.19
N ALA A 585 -8.12 -34.87 9.08
CA ALA A 585 -8.61 -36.21 9.38
C ALA A 585 -10.01 -36.17 10.02
N ALA A 586 -10.25 -35.28 10.97
CA ALA A 586 -11.58 -35.08 11.60
C ALA A 586 -12.64 -34.64 10.59
N LEU A 587 -12.26 -33.91 9.54
CA LEU A 587 -13.13 -33.48 8.45
C LEU A 587 -13.32 -34.56 7.36
N GLY A 588 -12.66 -35.72 7.48
CA GLY A 588 -12.66 -36.77 6.45
C GLY A 588 -11.92 -36.39 5.17
N LEU A 589 -11.16 -35.30 5.18
CA LEU A 589 -10.45 -34.76 4.03
C LEU A 589 -9.05 -35.33 3.92
N ARG A 590 -8.60 -35.61 2.67
CA ARG A 590 -7.23 -36.04 2.37
C ARG A 590 -6.72 -37.15 3.30
N LYS A 591 -7.47 -38.25 3.42
CA LYS A 591 -7.17 -39.41 4.29
C LYS A 591 -5.72 -39.89 4.17
N LYS A 592 -5.08 -39.75 3.00
CA LYS A 592 -3.67 -40.09 2.77
C LYS A 592 -2.68 -39.21 3.58
N LEU A 593 -3.09 -38.10 4.11
CA LEU A 593 -2.30 -37.21 4.98
C LEU A 593 -2.57 -37.45 6.47
N ALA A 594 -3.45 -38.41 6.82
CA ALA A 594 -3.69 -38.77 8.21
C ALA A 594 -2.37 -39.25 8.85
N LEU A 595 -2.19 -38.87 10.12
CA LEU A 595 -1.01 -39.22 10.90
C LEU A 595 -1.00 -40.73 11.16
N ILE A 596 -0.06 -41.46 10.56
CA ILE A 596 0.34 -42.78 11.03
C ILE A 596 1.46 -42.48 12.04
N GLU A 597 1.22 -42.71 13.32
CA GLU A 597 2.06 -42.24 14.44
C GLU A 597 3.55 -42.64 14.36
N HIS A 598 3.89 -43.67 13.63
CA HIS A 598 5.28 -44.18 13.52
C HIS A 598 6.10 -43.61 12.34
N PHE A 599 5.49 -42.94 11.34
CA PHE A 599 6.16 -42.52 10.11
C PHE A 599 6.43 -40.99 9.99
N TYR A 600 6.18 -40.22 11.04
CA TYR A 600 6.25 -38.75 10.92
C TYR A 600 7.64 -38.20 10.54
N ARG A 601 8.72 -38.79 11.03
CA ARG A 601 10.10 -38.37 10.70
C ARG A 601 10.53 -38.71 9.28
N GLN A 602 10.14 -39.87 8.76
CA GLN A 602 10.51 -40.30 7.39
C GLN A 602 9.68 -39.61 6.32
N LEU A 603 8.38 -39.30 6.56
CA LEU A 603 7.51 -38.60 5.63
C LEU A 603 7.91 -37.13 5.43
N VAL A 604 8.44 -36.46 6.44
CA VAL A 604 8.91 -35.09 6.30
C VAL A 604 10.06 -34.97 5.32
N THR A 605 11.02 -35.89 5.35
CA THR A 605 12.18 -35.89 4.44
C THR A 605 11.82 -36.32 3.01
N HIS A 606 10.92 -37.27 2.83
CA HIS A 606 10.45 -37.70 1.52
C HIS A 606 9.49 -36.68 0.89
N SER A 607 8.60 -36.10 1.68
CA SER A 607 7.69 -35.03 1.28
C SER A 607 8.43 -33.74 0.88
N VAL A 608 9.55 -33.40 1.51
CA VAL A 608 10.39 -32.26 1.12
C VAL A 608 11.04 -32.48 -0.26
N ARG A 609 11.45 -33.71 -0.61
CA ARG A 609 11.99 -34.04 -1.94
C ARG A 609 10.92 -33.97 -3.05
N MET A 610 9.71 -34.47 -2.79
CA MET A 610 8.57 -34.36 -3.71
C MET A 610 8.09 -32.92 -3.83
N ARG A 611 8.08 -32.16 -2.74
CA ARG A 611 7.70 -30.72 -2.72
C ARG A 611 8.66 -29.85 -3.53
N LYS A 612 9.97 -30.14 -3.52
CA LYS A 612 10.95 -29.44 -4.37
C LYS A 612 10.73 -29.71 -5.87
N LYS A 613 10.28 -30.90 -6.27
CA LYS A 613 9.88 -31.17 -7.65
C LYS A 613 8.61 -30.39 -8.06
N ASN A 614 7.61 -30.33 -7.17
CA ASN A 614 6.38 -29.59 -7.43
C ASN A 614 6.58 -28.07 -7.38
N PHE A 615 7.58 -27.57 -6.63
CA PHE A 615 7.94 -26.16 -6.61
C PHE A 615 8.44 -25.66 -7.97
N ALA A 616 9.20 -26.48 -8.71
CA ALA A 616 9.61 -26.14 -10.07
C ALA A 616 8.40 -25.96 -11.00
N ILE A 617 7.35 -26.77 -10.82
CA ILE A 617 6.11 -26.68 -11.59
C ILE A 617 5.33 -25.41 -11.21
N VAL A 618 5.19 -25.13 -9.90
CA VAL A 618 4.49 -23.92 -9.40
C VAL A 618 5.25 -22.64 -9.78
N TYR A 619 6.57 -22.65 -9.71
CA TYR A 619 7.41 -21.53 -10.16
C TYR A 619 7.29 -21.30 -11.66
N THR A 620 7.17 -22.35 -12.44
CA THR A 620 6.92 -22.28 -13.90
C THR A 620 5.53 -21.70 -14.19
N ILE A 621 4.50 -22.09 -13.42
CA ILE A 621 3.14 -21.57 -13.53
C ILE A 621 3.08 -20.08 -13.14
N LEU A 622 3.76 -19.69 -12.07
CA LEU A 622 3.85 -18.28 -11.64
C LEU A 622 4.65 -17.41 -12.62
N LYS A 623 5.69 -17.97 -13.26
CA LYS A 623 6.41 -17.32 -14.36
C LYS A 623 5.52 -17.14 -15.60
N PHE A 624 4.66 -18.11 -15.88
CA PHE A 624 3.67 -18.03 -16.96
C PHE A 624 2.60 -16.97 -16.69
N GLN A 625 2.14 -16.82 -15.44
CA GLN A 625 1.21 -15.76 -15.06
C GLN A 625 1.84 -14.35 -15.08
N LYS A 626 3.12 -14.22 -14.72
CA LYS A 626 3.86 -12.95 -14.90
C LYS A 626 3.98 -12.54 -16.39
N GLY A 627 4.13 -13.51 -17.29
CA GLY A 627 4.12 -13.25 -18.74
C GLY A 627 2.77 -12.78 -19.27
N ILE A 628 1.66 -13.20 -18.66
CA ILE A 628 0.30 -12.80 -19.06
C ILE A 628 -0.05 -11.40 -18.51
N LEU A 629 0.57 -10.96 -17.42
CA LEU A 629 0.36 -9.61 -16.85
C LEU A 629 1.28 -8.54 -17.48
N GLN A 630 2.21 -8.94 -18.36
CA GLN A 630 3.09 -8.03 -19.11
C GLN A 630 2.66 -7.87 -20.59
N THR A 631 1.63 -8.59 -21.04
CA THR A 631 0.94 -8.38 -22.30
C THR A 631 -0.46 -7.81 -22.04
#